data_0fcf06430555916143340db6f70efad5
#
_entry.id   0fcf06430555916143340db6f70efad5
#
_cell.length_a   1.000
_cell.length_b   1.000
_cell.length_c   1.000
_cell.angle_alpha   90.00
_cell.angle_beta   90.00
_cell.angle_gamma   90.00
#
_symmetry.space_group_name_H-M   'P 1'
#
loop_
_entity.id
_entity.type
_entity.pdbx_description
1 polymer ?
#
loop_
_entity_poly.entity_id
_entity_poly.type
_entity_poly.pdbx_seq_one_letter_code
_entity_poly.pdbx_strand_id
1 'polypeptide(L)'
;ATASAVRSRRCLGRLDGDPVGVVANNPLQKGGVLFVDSADKAARFIWLCDAFNIPVITFVDCPGFLPGTDQEYRGVIRHGAKIIYAYCEATVPKISIVTRKAMGGAYVAMSSRQMRTDVAFAWPGAQIAVMGADAAVRILFRREIAAAEDPVAAEAAFVAEYREAFFN
;
A
#
# COMPACT_ATOMS: atom_id res chain seq x y z
N ALA A 1 -19.53 12.92 9.95
CA ALA A 1 -18.53 11.92 9.54
C ALA A 1 -17.15 12.49 9.85
N THR A 2 -16.43 11.88 10.79
CA THR A 2 -15.11 12.32 11.19
C THR A 2 -14.12 12.14 10.03
N ALA A 3 -13.13 13.03 9.90
CA ALA A 3 -12.10 13.03 8.85
C ALA A 3 -11.39 11.66 8.65
N SER A 4 -11.43 10.78 9.65
CA SER A 4 -10.95 9.39 9.60
C SER A 4 -11.72 8.50 8.62
N ALA A 5 -13.00 8.80 8.33
CA ALA A 5 -13.82 7.95 7.46
C ALA A 5 -13.44 8.00 5.98
N VAL A 6 -12.69 9.03 5.55
CA VAL A 6 -12.42 9.33 4.14
C VAL A 6 -11.08 8.74 3.65
N ARG A 7 -10.18 8.32 4.55
CA ARG A 7 -8.77 8.04 4.25
C ARG A 7 -8.44 6.62 3.78
N SER A 8 -9.24 5.64 4.10
CA SER A 8 -9.26 4.31 3.48
C SER A 8 -10.69 3.94 3.17
N ARG A 9 -10.95 3.39 2.00
CA ARG A 9 -12.28 2.95 1.63
C ARG A 9 -12.47 1.49 2.02
N ARG A 10 -13.62 1.20 2.61
CA ARG A 10 -14.08 -0.16 2.90
C ARG A 10 -15.59 -0.18 2.71
N CYS A 11 -16.07 -1.21 2.08
CA CYS A 11 -17.50 -1.42 1.92
C CYS A 11 -17.80 -2.92 1.78
N LEU A 12 -19.02 -3.28 2.09
CA LEU A 12 -19.59 -4.54 1.65
C LEU A 12 -20.25 -4.29 0.29
N GLY A 13 -20.07 -5.23 -0.62
CA GLY A 13 -20.65 -5.21 -1.94
C GLY A 13 -21.19 -6.58 -2.31
N ARG A 14 -21.63 -6.72 -3.56
CA ARG A 14 -21.99 -8.01 -4.14
C ARG A 14 -21.27 -8.16 -5.47
N LEU A 15 -20.74 -9.34 -5.70
CA LEU A 15 -20.16 -9.74 -6.97
C LEU A 15 -20.90 -11.01 -7.42
N ASP A 16 -21.60 -10.90 -8.53
CA ASP A 16 -22.46 -11.96 -9.07
C ASP A 16 -23.44 -12.54 -8.01
N GLY A 17 -23.98 -11.67 -7.17
CA GLY A 17 -24.93 -12.04 -6.10
C GLY A 17 -24.27 -12.37 -4.75
N ASP A 18 -23.02 -12.79 -4.72
CA ASP A 18 -22.29 -13.16 -3.50
C ASP A 18 -21.76 -11.93 -2.74
N PRO A 19 -21.86 -11.90 -1.40
CA PRO A 19 -21.35 -10.81 -0.61
C PRO A 19 -19.82 -10.79 -0.64
N VAL A 20 -19.22 -9.60 -0.82
CA VAL A 20 -17.77 -9.39 -0.77
C VAL A 20 -17.42 -8.16 0.07
N GLY A 21 -16.34 -8.25 0.81
CA GLY A 21 -15.71 -7.14 1.50
C GLY A 21 -14.68 -6.47 0.59
N VAL A 22 -14.74 -5.15 0.45
CA VAL A 22 -13.77 -4.39 -0.33
C VAL A 22 -12.95 -3.51 0.59
N VAL A 23 -11.63 -3.63 0.50
CA VAL A 23 -10.63 -2.76 1.16
C VAL A 23 -9.84 -2.04 0.08
N ALA A 24 -9.73 -0.72 0.16
CA ALA A 24 -8.99 0.05 -0.84
C ALA A 24 -8.24 1.23 -0.21
N ASN A 25 -7.06 1.56 -0.72
CA ASN A 25 -6.43 2.85 -0.47
C ASN A 25 -7.24 3.96 -1.15
N ASN A 26 -7.19 5.16 -0.57
CA ASN A 26 -7.78 6.34 -1.19
C ASN A 26 -6.69 7.34 -1.60
N PRO A 27 -6.22 7.32 -2.85
CA PRO A 27 -5.12 8.16 -3.30
C PRO A 27 -5.45 9.66 -3.27
N LEU A 28 -6.73 10.05 -3.26
CA LEU A 28 -7.15 11.44 -3.09
C LEU A 28 -6.86 11.99 -1.69
N GLN A 29 -6.55 11.09 -0.74
CA GLN A 29 -6.21 11.45 0.63
C GLN A 29 -4.75 11.08 0.91
N LYS A 30 -3.88 12.10 1.01
CA LYS A 30 -2.43 11.93 1.26
C LYS A 30 -1.77 10.89 0.35
N GLY A 31 -2.21 10.78 -0.90
CA GLY A 31 -1.65 9.83 -1.87
C GLY A 31 -1.93 8.35 -1.58
N GLY A 32 -2.83 8.01 -0.66
CA GLY A 32 -3.16 6.62 -0.32
C GLY A 32 -2.29 5.99 0.76
N VAL A 33 -1.46 6.76 1.47
CA VAL A 33 -0.60 6.24 2.55
C VAL A 33 -1.40 5.58 3.67
N LEU A 34 -0.81 4.58 4.30
CA LEU A 34 -1.32 4.00 5.55
C LEU A 34 -0.86 4.82 6.77
N PHE A 35 -1.70 4.92 7.76
CA PHE A 35 -1.42 5.55 9.04
C PHE A 35 -2.25 4.88 10.13
N VAL A 36 -2.03 5.22 11.41
CA VAL A 36 -2.60 4.53 12.56
C VAL A 36 -4.10 4.25 12.42
N ASP A 37 -4.91 5.30 12.18
CA ASP A 37 -6.36 5.13 12.15
C ASP A 37 -6.85 4.32 10.93
N SER A 38 -6.16 4.44 9.77
CA SER A 38 -6.49 3.66 8.58
C SER A 38 -6.14 2.18 8.76
N ALA A 39 -5.03 1.91 9.45
CA ALA A 39 -4.59 0.57 9.77
C ALA A 39 -5.59 -0.14 10.70
N ASP A 40 -5.97 0.48 11.81
CA ASP A 40 -6.97 -0.06 12.73
C ASP A 40 -8.32 -0.29 12.06
N LYS A 41 -8.71 0.65 11.22
CA LYS A 41 -9.97 0.56 10.49
C LYS A 41 -9.98 -0.61 9.51
N ALA A 42 -8.89 -0.82 8.77
CA ALA A 42 -8.77 -1.94 7.85
C ALA A 42 -8.77 -3.28 8.59
N ALA A 43 -7.95 -3.43 9.63
CA ALA A 43 -7.87 -4.65 10.41
C ALA A 43 -9.23 -5.09 10.98
N ARG A 44 -9.96 -4.16 11.59
CA ARG A 44 -11.31 -4.45 12.13
C ARG A 44 -12.30 -4.90 11.05
N PHE A 45 -12.19 -4.33 9.85
CA PHE A 45 -13.08 -4.71 8.76
C PHE A 45 -12.74 -6.09 8.19
N ILE A 46 -11.45 -6.44 8.11
CA ILE A 46 -11.00 -7.76 7.68
C ILE A 46 -11.49 -8.82 8.66
N TRP A 47 -11.34 -8.60 9.97
CA TRP A 47 -11.87 -9.50 10.99
C TRP A 47 -13.40 -9.63 10.93
N LEU A 48 -14.10 -8.54 10.62
CA LEU A 48 -15.55 -8.60 10.40
C LEU A 48 -15.88 -9.50 9.21
N CYS A 49 -15.19 -9.35 8.09
CA CYS A 49 -15.40 -10.17 6.92
C CYS A 49 -15.12 -11.66 7.22
N ASP A 50 -14.02 -11.94 7.92
CA ASP A 50 -13.67 -13.32 8.30
C ASP A 50 -14.71 -13.93 9.22
N ALA A 51 -15.20 -13.21 10.24
CA ALA A 51 -16.22 -13.67 11.17
C ALA A 51 -17.55 -14.02 10.49
N PHE A 52 -17.86 -13.43 9.36
CA PHE A 52 -19.08 -13.66 8.59
C PHE A 52 -18.86 -14.46 7.30
N ASN A 53 -17.71 -15.08 7.12
CA ASN A 53 -17.32 -15.83 5.91
C ASN A 53 -17.48 -15.02 4.62
N ILE A 54 -17.13 -13.74 4.64
CA ILE A 54 -17.21 -12.82 3.50
C ILE A 54 -15.83 -12.71 2.85
N PRO A 55 -15.65 -13.13 1.57
CA PRO A 55 -14.40 -12.96 0.84
C PRO A 55 -13.95 -11.50 0.78
N VAL A 56 -12.63 -11.26 0.78
CA VAL A 56 -12.05 -9.90 0.79
C VAL A 56 -11.32 -9.61 -0.51
N ILE A 57 -11.71 -8.53 -1.17
CA ILE A 57 -11.01 -7.96 -2.33
C ILE A 57 -10.27 -6.70 -1.88
N THR A 58 -8.96 -6.66 -2.12
CA THR A 58 -8.09 -5.54 -1.74
C THR A 58 -7.57 -4.82 -2.98
N PHE A 59 -7.89 -3.54 -3.13
CA PHE A 59 -7.31 -2.68 -4.16
C PHE A 59 -6.15 -1.88 -3.57
N VAL A 60 -4.97 -2.07 -4.13
CA VAL A 60 -3.72 -1.49 -3.62
C VAL A 60 -3.29 -0.31 -4.49
N ASP A 61 -3.21 0.87 -3.89
CA ASP A 61 -2.55 2.06 -4.42
C ASP A 61 -1.92 2.79 -3.23
N CYS A 62 -0.79 2.26 -2.76
CA CYS A 62 -0.18 2.66 -1.50
C CYS A 62 1.31 2.99 -1.67
N PRO A 63 1.73 4.25 -1.46
CA PRO A 63 3.14 4.64 -1.57
C PRO A 63 3.95 4.33 -0.29
N GLY A 64 3.31 3.94 0.81
CA GLY A 64 3.99 3.66 2.07
C GLY A 64 3.13 3.90 3.31
N PHE A 65 3.75 3.77 4.47
CA PHE A 65 3.20 4.30 5.72
C PHE A 65 3.51 5.79 5.84
N LEU A 66 2.63 6.53 6.50
CA LEU A 66 2.83 7.96 6.75
C LEU A 66 4.00 8.15 7.72
N PRO A 67 5.10 8.80 7.31
CA PRO A 67 6.22 9.10 8.19
C PRO A 67 5.87 10.28 9.11
N GLY A 68 6.63 10.41 10.18
CA GLY A 68 6.57 11.56 11.08
C GLY A 68 6.42 11.18 12.54
N THR A 69 6.93 12.03 13.41
CA THR A 69 7.00 11.82 14.87
C THR A 69 5.63 11.55 15.50
N ASP A 70 4.57 12.24 15.06
CA ASP A 70 3.20 11.97 15.53
C ASP A 70 2.78 10.52 15.27
N GLN A 71 3.03 10.01 14.07
CA GLN A 71 2.67 8.63 13.71
C GLN A 71 3.53 7.61 14.46
N GLU A 72 4.82 7.91 14.67
CA GLU A 72 5.72 7.05 15.44
C GLU A 72 5.28 6.98 16.90
N TYR A 73 5.02 8.11 17.57
CA TYR A 73 4.51 8.13 18.95
C TYR A 73 3.15 7.46 19.08
N ARG A 74 2.29 7.56 18.10
CA ARG A 74 1.00 6.85 18.07
C ARG A 74 1.13 5.36 17.73
N GLY A 75 2.34 4.89 17.44
CA GLY A 75 2.65 3.48 17.22
C GLY A 75 2.23 2.97 15.83
N VAL A 76 2.55 3.69 14.77
CA VAL A 76 2.20 3.32 13.38
C VAL A 76 2.65 1.89 13.01
N ILE A 77 3.82 1.45 13.48
CA ILE A 77 4.33 0.10 13.24
C ILE A 77 3.43 -0.94 13.90
N ARG A 78 3.06 -0.73 15.17
CA ARG A 78 2.17 -1.64 15.90
C ARG A 78 0.78 -1.71 15.27
N HIS A 79 0.22 -0.58 14.86
CA HIS A 79 -1.09 -0.54 14.22
C HIS A 79 -1.04 -1.09 12.78
N GLY A 80 0.07 -0.87 12.06
CA GLY A 80 0.32 -1.51 10.77
C GLY A 80 0.42 -3.03 10.88
N ALA A 81 1.05 -3.54 11.93
CA ALA A 81 1.13 -4.97 12.21
C ALA A 81 -0.25 -5.62 12.41
N LYS A 82 -1.25 -4.88 12.91
CA LYS A 82 -2.63 -5.40 13.03
C LYS A 82 -3.25 -5.74 11.67
N ILE A 83 -2.95 -4.97 10.62
CA ILE A 83 -3.45 -5.30 9.26
C ILE A 83 -2.82 -6.61 8.80
N ILE A 84 -1.49 -6.73 8.95
CA ILE A 84 -0.76 -7.94 8.60
C ILE A 84 -1.35 -9.15 9.33
N TYR A 85 -1.54 -9.02 10.64
CA TYR A 85 -2.12 -10.07 11.47
C TYR A 85 -3.53 -10.45 10.99
N ALA A 86 -4.39 -9.46 10.74
CA ALA A 86 -5.76 -9.70 10.27
C ALA A 86 -5.81 -10.46 8.94
N TYR A 87 -4.95 -10.10 7.97
CA TYR A 87 -4.87 -10.83 6.70
C TYR A 87 -4.29 -12.24 6.84
N CYS A 88 -3.30 -12.43 7.72
CA CYS A 88 -2.70 -13.75 7.93
C CYS A 88 -3.64 -14.71 8.66
N GLU A 89 -4.44 -14.18 9.59
CA GLU A 89 -5.39 -14.96 10.39
C GLU A 89 -6.66 -15.30 9.61
N ALA A 90 -7.11 -14.38 8.75
CA ALA A 90 -8.34 -14.54 7.98
C ALA A 90 -8.32 -15.80 7.11
N THR A 91 -9.37 -16.60 7.26
CA THR A 91 -9.57 -17.90 6.57
C THR A 91 -10.38 -17.76 5.29
N VAL A 92 -11.08 -16.64 5.12
CA VAL A 92 -11.86 -16.34 3.91
C VAL A 92 -10.99 -16.13 2.68
N PRO A 93 -11.50 -16.37 1.46
CA PRO A 93 -10.79 -16.07 0.23
C PRO A 93 -10.35 -14.60 0.15
N LYS A 94 -9.08 -14.38 -0.23
CA LYS A 94 -8.46 -13.06 -0.34
C LYS A 94 -7.91 -12.84 -1.75
N ILE A 95 -8.37 -11.77 -2.38
CA ILE A 95 -7.89 -11.33 -3.70
C ILE A 95 -7.24 -9.96 -3.54
N SER A 96 -6.04 -9.80 -4.07
CA SER A 96 -5.31 -8.53 -4.09
C SER A 96 -5.14 -8.03 -5.52
N ILE A 97 -5.42 -6.76 -5.75
CA ILE A 97 -5.29 -6.11 -7.06
C ILE A 97 -4.46 -4.84 -6.89
N VAL A 98 -3.23 -4.87 -7.40
CA VAL A 98 -2.38 -3.68 -7.43
C VAL A 98 -2.82 -2.80 -8.60
N THR A 99 -3.39 -1.65 -8.30
CA THR A 99 -3.93 -0.74 -9.32
C THR A 99 -2.91 0.29 -9.79
N ARG A 100 -1.99 0.73 -8.93
CA ARG A 100 -0.95 1.69 -9.28
C ARG A 100 0.32 1.50 -8.45
N LYS A 101 0.35 1.99 -7.21
CA LYS A 101 1.53 1.94 -6.35
C LYS A 101 1.40 0.85 -5.29
N ALA A 102 2.47 0.11 -5.11
CA ALA A 102 2.58 -0.91 -4.07
C ALA A 102 4.01 -0.86 -3.51
N MET A 103 4.25 0.05 -2.53
CA MET A 103 5.59 0.38 -2.09
C MET A 103 5.87 -0.11 -0.67
N GLY A 104 7.01 -0.78 -0.50
CA GLY A 104 7.60 -1.13 0.79
C GLY A 104 6.72 -1.94 1.72
N GLY A 105 6.89 -1.74 3.01
CA GLY A 105 6.14 -2.46 4.05
C GLY A 105 4.63 -2.24 4.04
N ALA A 106 4.17 -1.12 3.52
CA ALA A 106 2.73 -0.85 3.39
C ALA A 106 2.08 -1.71 2.30
N TYR A 107 2.79 -2.01 1.20
CA TYR A 107 2.35 -3.00 0.23
C TYR A 107 2.24 -4.39 0.87
N VAL A 108 3.25 -4.78 1.64
CA VAL A 108 3.21 -6.06 2.36
C VAL A 108 1.97 -6.14 3.24
N ALA A 109 1.65 -5.08 3.99
CA ALA A 109 0.48 -5.02 4.87
C ALA A 109 -0.87 -5.06 4.14
N MET A 110 -0.92 -4.63 2.87
CA MET A 110 -2.15 -4.57 2.07
C MET A 110 -2.45 -5.86 1.30
N SER A 111 -2.50 -6.99 1.99
CA SER A 111 -2.82 -8.30 1.38
C SER A 111 -1.88 -8.67 0.23
N SER A 112 -0.57 -8.51 0.44
CA SER A 112 0.40 -8.95 -0.56
C SER A 112 0.42 -10.48 -0.68
N ARG A 113 1.01 -10.99 -1.75
CA ARG A 113 1.18 -12.43 -1.96
C ARG A 113 1.92 -13.11 -0.78
N GLN A 114 2.84 -12.38 -0.13
CA GLN A 114 3.56 -12.88 1.04
C GLN A 114 2.66 -13.06 2.27
N MET A 115 1.50 -12.38 2.31
CA MET A 115 0.51 -12.44 3.40
C MET A 115 -0.61 -13.46 3.16
N ARG A 116 -0.33 -14.56 2.45
CA ARG A 116 -1.29 -15.63 2.14
C ARG A 116 -2.53 -15.15 1.38
N THR A 117 -2.37 -14.17 0.50
CA THR A 117 -3.40 -13.85 -0.49
C THR A 117 -3.53 -15.01 -1.47
N ASP A 118 -4.74 -15.46 -1.71
CA ASP A 118 -5.00 -16.62 -2.59
C ASP A 118 -4.69 -16.27 -4.03
N VAL A 119 -5.11 -15.09 -4.49
CA VAL A 119 -4.84 -14.59 -5.84
C VAL A 119 -4.37 -13.15 -5.80
N ALA A 120 -3.30 -12.84 -6.51
CA ALA A 120 -2.76 -11.49 -6.65
C ALA A 120 -2.66 -11.09 -8.12
N PHE A 121 -3.26 -9.95 -8.46
CA PHE A 121 -3.21 -9.34 -9.78
C PHE A 121 -2.50 -7.99 -9.71
N ALA A 122 -1.93 -7.57 -10.82
CA ALA A 122 -1.41 -6.22 -11.01
C ALA A 122 -1.89 -5.68 -12.36
N TRP A 123 -2.26 -4.41 -12.40
CA TRP A 123 -2.57 -3.74 -13.67
C TRP A 123 -1.28 -3.48 -14.46
N PRO A 124 -1.37 -3.42 -15.82
CA PRO A 124 -0.25 -2.97 -16.63
C PRO A 124 0.23 -1.61 -16.14
N GLY A 125 1.37 -1.31 -15.86
CA GLY A 125 1.86 -0.03 -15.29
C GLY A 125 1.73 0.09 -13.77
N ALA A 126 1.39 -0.99 -13.06
CA ALA A 126 1.51 -1.03 -11.61
C ALA A 126 2.99 -0.99 -11.20
N GLN A 127 3.29 -0.18 -10.19
CA GLN A 127 4.64 -0.01 -9.67
C GLN A 127 4.79 -0.74 -8.34
N ILE A 128 5.50 -1.86 -8.34
CA ILE A 128 5.74 -2.68 -7.16
C ILE A 128 7.22 -2.61 -6.81
N ALA A 129 7.56 -1.93 -5.72
CA ALA A 129 8.95 -1.72 -5.33
C ALA A 129 9.11 -1.48 -3.82
N VAL A 130 10.35 -1.42 -3.37
CA VAL A 130 10.65 -1.03 -1.98
C VAL A 130 10.31 0.44 -1.74
N MET A 131 10.60 1.30 -2.72
CA MET A 131 10.29 2.75 -2.68
C MET A 131 10.15 3.31 -4.10
N GLY A 132 9.61 4.51 -4.23
CA GLY A 132 9.52 5.19 -5.52
C GLY A 132 10.89 5.54 -6.11
N ALA A 133 10.98 5.61 -7.45
CA ALA A 133 12.22 5.81 -8.18
C ALA A 133 12.98 7.07 -7.72
N ASP A 134 12.28 8.20 -7.55
CA ASP A 134 12.89 9.46 -7.11
C ASP A 134 13.60 9.33 -5.74
N ALA A 135 12.96 8.65 -4.78
CA ALA A 135 13.53 8.41 -3.47
C ALA A 135 14.71 7.42 -3.52
N ALA A 136 14.59 6.35 -4.32
CA ALA A 136 15.65 5.36 -4.51
C ALA A 136 16.91 6.00 -5.11
N VAL A 137 16.76 6.78 -6.15
CA VAL A 137 17.87 7.47 -6.85
C VAL A 137 18.58 8.44 -5.93
N ARG A 138 17.88 9.24 -5.15
CA ARG A 138 18.49 10.15 -4.16
C ARG A 138 19.31 9.44 -3.09
N ILE A 139 19.00 8.20 -2.79
CA ILE A 139 19.77 7.39 -1.84
C ILE A 139 20.93 6.71 -2.52
N LEU A 140 20.69 6.02 -3.62
CA LEU A 140 21.68 5.19 -4.30
C LEU A 140 22.77 6.03 -5.01
N PHE A 141 22.36 7.10 -5.68
CA PHE A 141 23.23 7.95 -6.50
C PHE A 141 23.51 9.32 -5.88
N ARG A 142 23.40 9.41 -4.55
CA ARG A 142 23.60 10.68 -3.82
C ARG A 142 24.92 11.37 -4.11
N ARG A 143 26.00 10.59 -4.24
CA ARG A 143 27.35 11.11 -4.46
C ARG A 143 27.55 11.57 -5.89
N GLU A 144 27.06 10.81 -6.83
CA GLU A 144 27.11 11.07 -8.26
C GLU A 144 26.32 12.34 -8.62
N ILE A 145 25.10 12.46 -8.06
CA ILE A 145 24.26 13.65 -8.23
C ILE A 145 24.97 14.89 -7.65
N ALA A 146 25.56 14.77 -6.46
CA ALA A 146 26.24 15.90 -5.82
C ALA A 146 27.55 16.34 -6.55
N ALA A 147 28.16 15.43 -7.32
CA ALA A 147 29.39 15.70 -8.08
C ALA A 147 29.12 16.17 -9.52
N ALA A 148 27.88 16.13 -10.00
CA ALA A 148 27.50 16.51 -11.35
C ALA A 148 27.52 18.04 -11.52
N GLU A 149 27.85 18.52 -12.71
CA GLU A 149 27.80 19.96 -13.07
C GLU A 149 26.34 20.50 -12.96
N ASP A 150 25.36 19.69 -13.35
CA ASP A 150 23.92 19.97 -13.14
C ASP A 150 23.29 18.82 -12.35
N PRO A 151 23.15 18.96 -11.01
CA PRO A 151 22.56 17.95 -10.15
C PRO A 151 21.10 17.63 -10.48
N VAL A 152 20.34 18.61 -11.00
CA VAL A 152 18.92 18.41 -11.33
C VAL A 152 18.76 17.56 -12.58
N ALA A 153 19.55 17.85 -13.61
CA ALA A 153 19.57 17.06 -14.85
C ALA A 153 20.08 15.65 -14.59
N ALA A 154 21.12 15.50 -13.78
CA ALA A 154 21.67 14.19 -13.40
C ALA A 154 20.65 13.35 -12.61
N GLU A 155 19.96 13.93 -11.61
CA GLU A 155 18.91 13.24 -10.88
C GLU A 155 17.80 12.76 -11.83
N ALA A 156 17.34 13.62 -12.74
CA ALA A 156 16.29 13.26 -13.69
C ALA A 156 16.72 12.10 -14.63
N ALA A 157 17.96 12.09 -15.08
CA ALA A 157 18.51 11.02 -15.91
C ALA A 157 18.57 9.69 -15.15
N PHE A 158 19.09 9.67 -13.92
CA PHE A 158 19.11 8.47 -13.08
C PHE A 158 17.71 7.97 -12.73
N VAL A 159 16.73 8.85 -12.51
CA VAL A 159 15.34 8.47 -12.28
C VAL A 159 14.73 7.79 -13.51
N ALA A 160 15.02 8.29 -14.71
CA ALA A 160 14.54 7.69 -15.95
C ALA A 160 15.13 6.29 -16.15
N GLU A 161 16.44 6.13 -15.99
CA GLU A 161 17.14 4.84 -16.08
C GLU A 161 16.63 3.86 -15.03
N TYR A 162 16.46 4.29 -13.78
CA TYR A 162 15.95 3.46 -12.71
C TYR A 162 14.51 2.98 -12.98
N ARG A 163 13.67 3.84 -13.55
CA ARG A 163 12.30 3.46 -13.92
C ARG A 163 12.29 2.41 -15.02
N GLU A 164 13.11 2.57 -16.03
CA GLU A 164 13.22 1.59 -17.11
C GLU A 164 13.70 0.23 -16.60
N ALA A 165 14.67 0.20 -15.69
CA ALA A 165 15.22 -1.03 -15.15
C ALA A 165 14.29 -1.79 -14.18
N PHE A 166 13.44 -1.09 -13.42
CA PHE A 166 12.71 -1.68 -12.30
C PHE A 166 11.18 -1.56 -12.36
N PHE A 167 10.62 -0.76 -13.28
CA PHE A 167 9.17 -0.54 -13.35
C PHE A 167 8.54 -0.86 -14.72
N ASN A 168 9.29 -1.36 -15.68
CA ASN A 168 8.79 -1.79 -16.99
C ASN A 168 8.70 -3.31 -17.09
#